data_e208f9a45846b662f56c8d5d7f6cbf5b
#
_entry.id   e208f9a45846b662f56c8d5d7f6cbf5b
#
_cell.length_a   1.000
_cell.length_b   1.000
_cell.length_c   1.000
_cell.angle_alpha   90.00
_cell.angle_beta   90.00
_cell.angle_gamma   90.00
#
_symmetry.space_group_name_H-M   'P 1'
#
loop_
_entity.id
_entity.type
_entity.pdbx_description
1 polymer ?
#
loop_
_entity_poly.entity_id
_entity_poly.type
_entity_poly.pdbx_seq_one_letter_code
_entity_poly.pdbx_strand_id
1 'polypeptide(L)'
;MKKPHLLLLLALAASMQSSRVHGQVLVIANPKVEAAEISKVELRDIFTGASSSLRGRDQVTPVLLRQGPVNDGFLDLYVGKSDSAFRAGWRSLLFSGQGVMPRTLDSDMAVVEYVARTAGAIGYIGKTTPHEGVKILVVK
;
A
#
# COMPACT_ATOMS: atom_id res chain seq x y z
N MET A 1 -28.92 58.46 -19.43
CA MET A 1 -29.11 57.37 -18.46
C MET A 1 -28.15 56.26 -18.77
N LYS A 2 -27.13 56.13 -18.00
CA LYS A 2 -26.16 55.04 -18.16
C LYS A 2 -26.57 53.92 -17.24
N LYS A 3 -26.91 52.77 -17.82
CA LYS A 3 -27.13 51.53 -17.06
C LYS A 3 -25.78 51.02 -16.56
N PRO A 4 -25.62 50.70 -15.28
CA PRO A 4 -24.40 50.06 -14.83
C PRO A 4 -24.36 48.67 -15.43
N HIS A 5 -23.31 48.38 -16.19
CA HIS A 5 -23.02 47.05 -16.56
C HIS A 5 -22.55 46.31 -15.32
N LEU A 6 -23.42 45.44 -14.81
CA LEU A 6 -23.07 44.50 -13.78
C LEU A 6 -22.14 43.50 -14.43
N LEU A 7 -20.84 43.71 -14.29
CA LEU A 7 -19.84 42.71 -14.58
C LEU A 7 -20.01 41.61 -13.54
N LEU A 8 -20.76 40.58 -13.94
CA LEU A 8 -20.83 39.36 -13.21
C LEU A 8 -19.47 38.69 -13.40
N LEU A 9 -18.54 38.97 -12.53
CA LEU A 9 -17.34 38.20 -12.35
C LEU A 9 -17.79 36.85 -11.79
N LEU A 10 -18.04 35.92 -12.73
CA LEU A 10 -18.09 34.53 -12.41
C LEU A 10 -16.69 34.15 -12.00
N ALA A 11 -16.40 34.21 -10.72
CA ALA A 11 -15.26 33.55 -10.14
C ALA A 11 -15.49 32.06 -10.35
N LEU A 12 -14.93 31.55 -11.44
CA LEU A 12 -14.76 30.14 -11.65
C LEU A 12 -13.76 29.69 -10.57
N ALA A 13 -14.30 29.35 -9.40
CA ALA A 13 -13.53 28.60 -8.43
C ALA A 13 -13.24 27.25 -9.10
N ALA A 14 -12.12 27.18 -9.77
CA ALA A 14 -11.54 25.91 -10.13
C ALA A 14 -11.24 25.23 -8.80
N SER A 15 -12.19 24.44 -8.35
CA SER A 15 -11.95 23.45 -7.32
C SER A 15 -10.86 22.53 -7.89
N MET A 16 -9.62 22.84 -7.56
CA MET A 16 -8.54 21.89 -7.68
C MET A 16 -8.91 20.74 -6.74
N GLN A 17 -9.68 19.80 -7.26
CA GLN A 17 -9.74 18.49 -6.68
C GLN A 17 -8.35 17.94 -6.85
N SER A 18 -7.55 18.06 -5.79
CA SER A 18 -6.36 17.22 -5.68
C SER A 18 -6.90 15.79 -5.73
N SER A 19 -6.84 15.20 -6.90
CA SER A 19 -7.03 13.78 -7.04
C SER A 19 -5.97 13.13 -6.17
N ARG A 20 -6.38 12.77 -4.96
CA ARG A 20 -5.57 11.93 -4.11
C ARG A 20 -5.31 10.66 -4.91
N VAL A 21 -4.04 10.40 -5.16
CA VAL A 21 -3.55 9.31 -6.02
C VAL A 21 -3.74 7.96 -5.31
N HIS A 22 -4.94 7.72 -4.75
CA HIS A 22 -5.23 6.51 -3.97
C HIS A 22 -5.41 5.24 -4.82
N GLY A 23 -5.52 5.35 -6.14
CA GLY A 23 -5.74 4.21 -7.04
C GLY A 23 -4.48 3.63 -7.68
N GLN A 24 -3.28 4.04 -7.28
CA GLN A 24 -2.05 3.75 -8.01
C GLN A 24 -1.09 2.82 -7.25
N VAL A 25 -1.62 1.97 -6.42
CA VAL A 25 -0.85 0.99 -5.67
C VAL A 25 -1.23 -0.41 -6.12
N LEU A 26 -0.22 -1.23 -6.41
CA LEU A 26 -0.38 -2.66 -6.67
C LEU A 26 0.14 -3.45 -5.47
N VAL A 27 -0.61 -4.46 -5.08
CA VAL A 27 -0.16 -5.47 -4.14
C VAL A 27 0.45 -6.63 -4.94
N ILE A 28 1.67 -6.98 -4.62
CA ILE A 28 2.44 -8.01 -5.33
C ILE A 28 2.86 -9.13 -4.39
N ALA A 29 3.02 -10.31 -4.95
CA ALA A 29 3.46 -11.49 -4.21
C ALA A 29 4.50 -12.27 -5.01
N ASN A 30 5.29 -13.06 -4.29
CA ASN A 30 6.16 -14.06 -4.92
C ASN A 30 5.30 -15.03 -5.76
N PRO A 31 5.77 -15.43 -6.94
CA PRO A 31 4.99 -16.31 -7.82
C PRO A 31 4.57 -17.65 -7.21
N LYS A 32 5.26 -18.13 -6.17
CA LYS A 32 4.91 -19.37 -5.47
C LYS A 32 3.73 -19.22 -4.51
N VAL A 33 3.31 -18.01 -4.19
CA VAL A 33 2.07 -17.78 -3.45
C VAL A 33 0.91 -18.25 -4.32
N GLU A 34 0.10 -19.18 -3.83
CA GLU A 34 -0.95 -19.79 -4.64
C GLU A 34 -2.15 -18.87 -4.87
N ALA A 35 -2.48 -18.03 -3.90
CA ALA A 35 -3.62 -17.13 -4.00
C ALA A 35 -3.45 -16.13 -5.14
N ALA A 36 -4.54 -15.89 -5.89
CA ALA A 36 -4.62 -14.84 -6.91
C ALA A 36 -5.28 -13.58 -6.37
N GLU A 37 -5.99 -13.69 -5.26
CA GLU A 37 -6.80 -12.64 -4.66
C GLU A 37 -6.56 -12.58 -3.15
N ILE A 38 -6.79 -11.41 -2.59
CA ILE A 38 -6.71 -11.17 -1.16
C ILE A 38 -7.83 -10.22 -0.75
N SER A 39 -8.49 -10.48 0.36
CA SER A 39 -9.45 -9.54 0.90
C SER A 39 -8.76 -8.37 1.59
N LYS A 40 -9.44 -7.24 1.72
CA LYS A 40 -8.90 -6.08 2.45
C LYS A 40 -8.60 -6.41 3.91
N VAL A 41 -9.42 -7.26 4.53
CA VAL A 41 -9.21 -7.69 5.92
C VAL A 41 -7.96 -8.55 6.03
N GLU A 42 -7.80 -9.55 5.16
CA GLU A 42 -6.60 -10.39 5.13
C GLU A 42 -5.33 -9.57 4.90
N LEU A 43 -5.38 -8.64 3.94
CA LEU A 43 -4.26 -7.78 3.62
C LEU A 43 -3.84 -6.92 4.83
N ARG A 44 -4.81 -6.29 5.49
CA ARG A 44 -4.57 -5.53 6.71
C ARG A 44 -3.98 -6.40 7.81
N ASP A 45 -4.53 -7.58 8.03
CA ASP A 45 -4.07 -8.49 9.08
C ASP A 45 -2.62 -8.95 8.85
N ILE A 46 -2.25 -9.24 7.61
CA ILE A 46 -0.88 -9.59 7.27
C ILE A 46 0.06 -8.39 7.50
N PHE A 47 -0.31 -7.21 7.03
CA PHE A 47 0.56 -6.04 7.14
C PHE A 47 0.58 -5.40 8.52
N THR A 48 -0.31 -5.75 9.41
CA THR A 48 -0.29 -5.32 10.82
C THR A 48 0.24 -6.39 11.77
N GLY A 49 0.60 -7.55 11.27
CA GLY A 49 1.14 -8.65 12.07
C GLY A 49 0.09 -9.51 12.77
N ALA A 50 -1.19 -9.28 12.52
CA ALA A 50 -2.27 -10.09 13.07
C ALA A 50 -2.33 -11.49 12.46
N SER A 51 -1.83 -11.67 11.24
CA SER A 51 -1.77 -12.96 10.55
C SER A 51 -0.45 -13.10 9.80
N SER A 52 0.05 -14.32 9.70
CA SER A 52 1.21 -14.68 8.88
C SER A 52 0.86 -15.67 7.77
N SER A 53 -0.42 -15.92 7.54
CA SER A 53 -0.86 -16.82 6.48
C SER A 53 -1.97 -16.19 5.66
N LEU A 54 -2.01 -16.55 4.38
CA LEU A 54 -3.04 -16.16 3.45
C LEU A 54 -3.95 -17.36 3.21
N ARG A 55 -5.25 -17.19 3.49
CA ARG A 55 -6.28 -18.24 3.38
C ARG A 55 -5.94 -19.54 4.13
N GLY A 56 -5.15 -19.42 5.19
CA GLY A 56 -4.73 -20.56 5.99
C GLY A 56 -3.79 -21.55 5.26
N ARG A 57 -3.30 -21.19 4.07
CA ARG A 57 -2.45 -22.06 3.24
C ARG A 57 -1.05 -21.51 3.06
N ASP A 58 -0.94 -20.33 2.49
CA ASP A 58 0.34 -19.71 2.17
C ASP A 58 0.93 -19.05 3.42
N GLN A 59 2.14 -19.46 3.78
CA GLN A 59 2.95 -18.70 4.72
C GLN A 59 3.46 -17.46 4.00
N VAL A 60 3.15 -16.29 4.52
CA VAL A 60 3.47 -15.01 3.89
C VAL A 60 4.21 -14.08 4.83
N THR A 61 5.10 -13.30 4.26
CA THR A 61 5.88 -12.30 4.97
C THR A 61 5.71 -10.95 4.31
N PRO A 62 5.18 -9.95 5.02
CA PRO A 62 5.04 -8.62 4.45
C PRO A 62 6.40 -7.94 4.30
N VAL A 63 6.54 -7.17 3.23
CA VAL A 63 7.68 -6.31 2.97
C VAL A 63 7.18 -4.87 2.88
N LEU A 64 7.84 -3.98 3.57
CA LEU A 64 7.43 -2.58 3.65
C LEU A 64 8.25 -1.73 2.68
N LEU A 65 7.60 -0.74 2.10
CA LEU A 65 8.27 0.32 1.37
C LEU A 65 8.53 1.47 2.34
N ARG A 66 9.65 2.13 2.17
CA ARG A 66 9.96 3.32 2.96
C ARG A 66 8.90 4.41 2.79
N GLN A 67 8.89 5.36 3.71
CA GLN A 67 7.99 6.50 3.71
C GLN A 67 8.02 7.24 2.37
N GLY A 68 6.84 7.60 1.89
CA GLY A 68 6.65 8.28 0.63
C GLY A 68 5.23 8.10 0.09
N PRO A 69 4.91 8.67 -1.10
CA PRO A 69 3.53 8.67 -1.63
C PRO A 69 2.93 7.29 -1.84
N VAL A 70 3.70 6.33 -2.32
CA VAL A 70 3.20 4.95 -2.55
C VAL A 70 2.89 4.28 -1.22
N ASN A 71 3.76 4.40 -0.24
CA ASN A 71 3.54 3.88 1.10
C ASN A 71 2.31 4.53 1.75
N ASP A 72 2.19 5.85 1.67
CA ASP A 72 1.04 6.56 2.21
C ASP A 72 -0.27 6.13 1.54
N GLY A 73 -0.26 5.99 0.23
CA GLY A 73 -1.42 5.50 -0.52
C GLY A 73 -1.83 4.09 -0.13
N PHE A 74 -0.88 3.19 0.05
CA PHE A 74 -1.14 1.84 0.53
C PHE A 74 -1.75 1.84 1.94
N LEU A 75 -1.18 2.60 2.85
CA LEU A 75 -1.68 2.68 4.23
C LEU A 75 -3.09 3.28 4.28
N ASP A 76 -3.35 4.33 3.51
CA ASP A 76 -4.68 4.95 3.45
C ASP A 76 -5.73 3.99 2.88
N LEU A 77 -5.40 3.27 1.81
CA LEU A 77 -6.34 2.36 1.15
C LEU A 77 -6.66 1.13 1.98
N TYR A 78 -5.66 0.53 2.64
CA TYR A 78 -5.78 -0.83 3.15
C TYR A 78 -5.56 -0.98 4.64
N VAL A 79 -4.87 -0.06 5.29
CA VAL A 79 -4.52 -0.19 6.70
C VAL A 79 -5.27 0.81 7.58
N GLY A 80 -5.49 2.03 7.08
CA GLY A 80 -6.20 3.07 7.83
C GLY A 80 -5.36 3.70 8.93
N LYS A 81 -4.03 3.67 8.82
CA LYS A 81 -3.10 4.24 9.79
C LYS A 81 -2.07 5.13 9.09
N SER A 82 -1.57 6.14 9.80
CA SER A 82 -0.37 6.86 9.38
C SER A 82 0.85 5.96 9.41
N ASP A 83 1.90 6.33 8.68
CA ASP A 83 3.16 5.58 8.69
C ASP A 83 3.74 5.45 10.08
N SER A 84 3.74 6.52 10.86
CA SER A 84 4.26 6.49 12.23
C SER A 84 3.47 5.56 13.15
N ALA A 85 2.15 5.58 13.09
CA ALA A 85 1.29 4.69 13.89
C ALA A 85 1.45 3.23 13.44
N PHE A 86 1.54 2.98 12.15
CA PHE A 86 1.76 1.67 11.57
C PHE A 86 3.08 1.04 12.04
N ARG A 87 4.17 1.80 11.96
CA ARG A 87 5.49 1.31 12.40
C ARG A 87 5.57 1.18 13.91
N ALA A 88 4.89 2.03 14.68
CA ALA A 88 4.77 1.90 16.12
C ALA A 88 4.06 0.58 16.51
N GLY A 89 3.04 0.18 15.76
CA GLY A 89 2.37 -1.11 15.94
C GLY A 89 3.34 -2.29 15.80
N TRP A 90 4.17 -2.29 14.77
CA TRP A 90 5.20 -3.31 14.59
C TRP A 90 6.25 -3.32 15.70
N ARG A 91 6.72 -2.15 16.13
CA ARG A 91 7.64 -2.07 17.27
C ARG A 91 7.03 -2.63 18.54
N SER A 92 5.76 -2.38 18.78
CA SER A 92 5.03 -2.94 19.92
C SER A 92 4.99 -4.47 19.88
N LEU A 93 4.73 -5.07 18.71
CA LEU A 93 4.79 -6.52 18.52
C LEU A 93 6.19 -7.09 18.75
N LEU A 94 7.22 -6.40 18.27
CA LEU A 94 8.60 -6.78 18.48
C LEU A 94 8.97 -6.80 19.96
N PHE A 95 8.62 -5.75 20.70
CA PHE A 95 8.90 -5.64 22.14
C PHE A 95 8.15 -6.68 22.98
N SER A 96 6.94 -7.07 22.56
CA SER A 96 6.19 -8.14 23.25
C SER A 96 6.63 -9.55 22.87
N GLY A 97 7.61 -9.70 21.99
CA GLY A 97 8.09 -10.99 21.52
C GLY A 97 7.15 -11.72 20.56
N GLN A 98 6.12 -11.02 20.04
CA GLN A 98 5.07 -11.64 19.21
C GLN A 98 5.34 -11.51 17.70
N GLY A 99 6.41 -10.86 17.30
CA GLY A 99 6.68 -10.65 15.89
C GLY A 99 8.12 -10.26 15.60
N VAL A 100 8.45 -10.28 14.33
CA VAL A 100 9.72 -9.80 13.77
C VAL A 100 9.40 -8.58 12.92
N MET A 101 10.20 -7.52 13.05
CA MET A 101 10.00 -6.32 12.23
C MET A 101 10.12 -6.65 10.76
N PRO A 102 9.13 -6.34 9.92
CA PRO A 102 9.23 -6.55 8.49
C PRO A 102 10.39 -5.76 7.89
N ARG A 103 10.97 -6.31 6.84
CA ARG A 103 12.00 -5.61 6.09
C ARG A 103 11.41 -4.39 5.39
N THR A 104 12.07 -3.27 5.52
CA THR A 104 11.73 -2.04 4.80
C THR A 104 12.73 -1.82 3.67
N LEU A 105 12.22 -1.64 2.45
CA LEU A 105 13.03 -1.42 1.25
C LEU A 105 12.90 0.02 0.77
N ASP A 106 13.95 0.50 0.11
CA ASP A 106 14.10 1.93 -0.19
C ASP A 106 13.43 2.38 -1.49
N SER A 107 13.03 1.44 -2.34
CA SER A 107 12.43 1.77 -3.64
C SER A 107 11.45 0.68 -4.09
N ASP A 108 10.55 1.06 -4.98
CA ASP A 108 9.63 0.13 -5.63
C ASP A 108 10.37 -1.01 -6.34
N MET A 109 11.44 -0.70 -7.06
CA MET A 109 12.23 -1.71 -7.74
C MET A 109 12.88 -2.69 -6.77
N ALA A 110 13.37 -2.20 -5.63
CA ALA A 110 13.91 -3.07 -4.58
C ALA A 110 12.83 -4.01 -4.01
N VAL A 111 11.60 -3.52 -3.87
CA VAL A 111 10.46 -4.37 -3.47
C VAL A 111 10.19 -5.45 -4.51
N VAL A 112 10.11 -5.09 -5.79
CA VAL A 112 9.90 -6.06 -6.88
C VAL A 112 10.99 -7.15 -6.87
N GLU A 113 12.24 -6.76 -6.81
CA GLU A 113 13.36 -7.71 -6.81
C GLU A 113 13.34 -8.64 -5.59
N TYR A 114 13.07 -8.08 -4.42
CA TYR A 114 13.00 -8.87 -3.19
C TYR A 114 11.83 -9.86 -3.23
N VAL A 115 10.65 -9.41 -3.62
CA VAL A 115 9.44 -10.25 -3.71
C VAL A 115 9.62 -11.34 -4.77
N ALA A 116 10.24 -11.03 -5.91
CA ALA A 116 10.47 -12.01 -6.97
C ALA A 116 11.33 -13.19 -6.52
N ARG A 117 12.32 -12.96 -5.67
CA ARG A 117 13.30 -13.98 -5.25
C ARG A 117 13.04 -14.59 -3.86
N THR A 118 12.05 -14.09 -3.13
CA THR A 118 11.79 -14.50 -1.75
C THR A 118 10.45 -15.22 -1.65
N ALA A 119 10.49 -16.51 -1.37
CA ALA A 119 9.27 -17.30 -1.22
C ALA A 119 8.38 -16.73 -0.11
N GLY A 120 7.09 -16.62 -0.37
CA GLY A 120 6.10 -16.11 0.60
C GLY A 120 6.09 -14.58 0.77
N ALA A 121 6.96 -13.83 0.11
CA ALA A 121 6.98 -12.38 0.23
C ALA A 121 5.75 -11.74 -0.41
N ILE A 122 5.16 -10.78 0.29
CA ILE A 122 4.10 -9.90 -0.19
C ILE A 122 4.55 -8.46 0.02
N GLY A 123 4.37 -7.62 -0.98
CA GLY A 123 4.72 -6.21 -0.93
C GLY A 123 3.74 -5.35 -1.70
N TYR A 124 4.05 -4.09 -1.79
CA TYR A 124 3.26 -3.11 -2.56
C TYR A 124 4.19 -2.14 -3.28
N ILE A 125 3.76 -1.71 -4.43
CA ILE A 125 4.51 -0.83 -5.33
C ILE A 125 3.57 0.16 -6.01
N GLY A 126 4.13 1.20 -6.60
CA GLY A 126 3.39 2.08 -7.49
C GLY A 126 2.98 1.35 -8.77
N LYS A 127 1.81 1.68 -9.29
CA LYS A 127 1.21 1.03 -10.46
C LYS A 127 2.08 1.14 -11.72
N THR A 128 2.89 2.17 -11.83
CA THR A 128 3.75 2.41 -13.00
C THR A 128 5.11 1.73 -12.91
N THR A 129 5.43 1.10 -11.79
CA THR A 129 6.70 0.39 -11.61
C THR A 129 6.70 -0.90 -12.43
N PRO A 130 7.76 -1.18 -13.20
CA PRO A 130 7.92 -2.49 -13.83
C PRO A 130 7.90 -3.60 -12.78
N HIS A 131 7.13 -4.65 -13.03
CA HIS A 131 6.89 -5.69 -12.03
C HIS A 131 6.97 -7.11 -12.61
N GLU A 132 7.90 -7.33 -13.51
CA GLU A 132 8.18 -8.67 -14.03
C GLU A 132 8.72 -9.59 -12.92
N GLY A 133 8.35 -10.85 -12.97
CA GLY A 133 8.81 -11.86 -12.01
C GLY A 133 8.02 -11.92 -10.71
N VAL A 134 7.00 -11.09 -10.54
CA VAL A 134 6.07 -11.13 -9.41
C VAL A 134 4.64 -11.31 -9.91
N LYS A 135 3.76 -11.79 -9.06
CA LYS A 135 2.33 -11.82 -9.37
C LYS A 135 1.60 -10.68 -8.68
N ILE A 136 0.55 -10.19 -9.30
CA ILE A 136 -0.34 -9.20 -8.71
C ILE A 136 -1.42 -9.94 -7.93
N LEU A 137 -1.64 -9.55 -6.67
CA LEU A 137 -2.80 -9.98 -5.91
C LEU A 137 -3.93 -8.99 -6.11
N VAL A 138 -5.06 -9.49 -6.58
CA VAL A 138 -6.26 -8.67 -6.72
C VAL A 138 -6.88 -8.48 -5.35
N VAL A 139 -7.02 -7.23 -4.91
CA VAL A 139 -7.62 -6.90 -3.61
C VAL A 139 -9.12 -6.74 -3.78
N LYS A 140 -9.88 -7.46 -2.98
CA LYS A 140 -11.35 -7.44 -3.01
C LYS A 140 -11.97 -6.96 -1.72
#